data_b99481110748f14221767494be8ff27a
#
_entry.id   b99481110748f14221767494be8ff27a
#
_cell.length_a   1.000
_cell.length_b   1.000
_cell.length_c   1.000
_cell.angle_alpha   90.00
_cell.angle_beta   90.00
_cell.angle_gamma   90.00
#
_symmetry.space_group_name_H-M   'P 1'
#
loop_
_entity.id
_entity.type
_entity.pdbx_description
1 polymer ?
#
loop_
_entity_poly.entity_id
_entity_poly.type
_entity_poly.pdbx_seq_one_letter_code
_entity_poly.pdbx_strand_id
1 'polypeptide(L)'
;MTTRHIKLLILGSGPAGYSAAVYAARANLNPVLITGIAQGGQLMTTTEVDNWPADADGVQGPELMARFEKHALRFNTEMIFDHIHTTHLAEKPIRLVGDAGEYTCDALIIATGASAQYLGLPSEEAFSGKGVSACATCDGFFYRNQEVSVIGGGNTAVEEALYLANIASKVTLVHRRDKFKAERILVDKVMEKVAAGKIVLELDSTLEEVLGDNTGVTGMRIKNVKTGASKDIDLKGVFIAIGHKPNTDIFAGQLEMEGGYIVTKGGRHGDATATSVRGVFAAGDVQDHIYRQAVTSAGTGCMAALDAERYLDSLGLAG
;
A
#
# COMPACT_ATOMS: atom_id res chain seq x y z
N MET A 1 13.12 27.33 -14.66
CA MET A 1 12.84 26.77 -13.32
C MET A 1 14.15 26.72 -12.57
N THR A 2 14.17 27.06 -11.28
CA THR A 2 15.39 26.96 -10.46
C THR A 2 15.59 25.53 -10.04
N THR A 3 16.75 24.95 -10.35
CA THR A 3 17.13 23.62 -9.89
C THR A 3 17.65 23.71 -8.46
N ARG A 4 17.10 22.87 -7.56
CA ARG A 4 17.53 22.79 -6.16
C ARG A 4 18.29 21.50 -5.92
N HIS A 5 19.51 21.58 -5.38
CA HIS A 5 20.29 20.42 -4.98
C HIS A 5 20.01 20.03 -3.52
N ILE A 6 19.87 18.73 -3.26
CA ILE A 6 19.50 18.13 -1.96
C ILE A 6 20.43 16.93 -1.73
N LYS A 7 21.09 16.85 -0.57
CA LYS A 7 21.97 15.72 -0.24
C LYS A 7 21.18 14.38 -0.24
N LEU A 8 20.09 14.32 0.54
CA LEU A 8 19.21 13.17 0.62
C LEU A 8 17.76 13.59 0.37
N LEU A 9 17.17 13.08 -0.69
CA LEU A 9 15.77 13.30 -1.04
C LEU A 9 14.95 12.05 -0.75
N ILE A 10 13.80 12.24 -0.11
CA ILE A 10 12.81 11.20 0.17
C ILE A 10 11.55 11.51 -0.63
N LEU A 11 11.10 10.58 -1.45
CA LEU A 11 9.92 10.76 -2.29
C LEU A 11 8.76 9.93 -1.76
N GLY A 12 7.75 10.61 -1.18
CA GLY A 12 6.56 10.03 -0.58
C GLY A 12 6.48 10.22 0.93
N SER A 13 5.28 10.47 1.43
CA SER A 13 4.96 10.84 2.82
C SER A 13 4.14 9.81 3.57
N GLY A 14 4.13 8.55 3.13
CA GLY A 14 3.57 7.44 3.89
C GLY A 14 4.44 7.02 5.09
N PRO A 15 4.08 5.94 5.81
CA PRO A 15 4.86 5.45 6.96
C PRO A 15 6.33 5.19 6.64
N ALA A 16 6.64 4.71 5.44
CA ALA A 16 8.02 4.49 4.99
C ALA A 16 8.79 5.80 4.85
N GLY A 17 8.20 6.81 4.18
CA GLY A 17 8.85 8.10 3.94
C GLY A 17 9.10 8.87 5.24
N TYR A 18 8.10 8.99 6.10
CA TYR A 18 8.27 9.65 7.39
C TYR A 18 9.26 8.92 8.31
N SER A 19 9.24 7.59 8.33
CA SER A 19 10.25 6.82 9.09
C SER A 19 11.65 7.07 8.56
N ALA A 20 11.84 7.02 7.24
CA ALA A 20 13.12 7.36 6.62
C ALA A 20 13.58 8.76 7.00
N ALA A 21 12.67 9.75 6.97
CA ALA A 21 12.96 11.13 7.34
C ALA A 21 13.45 11.26 8.79
N VAL A 22 12.78 10.61 9.74
CA VAL A 22 13.18 10.61 11.16
C VAL A 22 14.60 10.05 11.33
N TYR A 23 14.90 8.89 10.74
CA TYR A 23 16.20 8.25 10.89
C TYR A 23 17.31 9.05 10.18
N ALA A 24 17.07 9.52 8.98
CA ALA A 24 18.03 10.34 8.22
C ALA A 24 18.32 11.68 8.91
N ALA A 25 17.30 12.35 9.44
CA ALA A 25 17.49 13.61 10.17
C ALA A 25 18.29 13.41 11.47
N ARG A 26 18.06 12.31 12.18
CA ARG A 26 18.84 11.93 13.39
C ARG A 26 20.29 11.57 13.06
N ALA A 27 20.57 11.13 11.84
CA ALA A 27 21.92 10.91 11.31
C ALA A 27 22.56 12.21 10.73
N ASN A 28 21.95 13.38 10.98
CA ASN A 28 22.43 14.68 10.50
C ASN A 28 22.54 14.81 8.96
N LEU A 29 21.72 14.05 8.23
CA LEU A 29 21.73 14.07 6.77
C LEU A 29 20.92 15.22 6.17
N ASN A 30 20.16 15.97 7.00
CA ASN A 30 19.28 17.06 6.59
C ASN A 30 18.35 16.66 5.41
N PRO A 31 17.53 15.62 5.56
CA PRO A 31 16.71 15.13 4.48
C PRO A 31 15.63 16.14 4.08
N VAL A 32 15.31 16.15 2.79
CA VAL A 32 14.11 16.83 2.28
C VAL A 32 13.14 15.75 1.82
N LEU A 33 11.88 15.88 2.27
CA LEU A 33 10.80 14.96 1.90
C LEU A 33 9.84 15.68 0.95
N ILE A 34 9.64 15.11 -0.24
CA ILE A 34 8.58 15.53 -1.17
C ILE A 34 7.36 14.67 -0.93
N THR A 35 6.24 15.31 -0.54
CA THR A 35 5.06 14.62 -0.02
C THR A 35 4.26 13.87 -1.08
N GLY A 36 4.32 14.32 -2.34
CA GLY A 36 3.34 13.95 -3.35
C GLY A 36 1.99 14.67 -3.15
N ILE A 37 1.02 14.38 -4.02
CA ILE A 37 -0.33 14.97 -3.97
C ILE A 37 -1.11 14.46 -2.74
N ALA A 38 -0.98 13.18 -2.41
CA ALA A 38 -1.65 12.54 -1.28
C ALA A 38 -0.72 12.50 -0.05
N GLN A 39 -0.55 13.66 0.62
CA GLN A 39 0.26 13.73 1.84
C GLN A 39 -0.26 12.77 2.91
N GLY A 40 0.63 11.99 3.53
CA GLY A 40 0.30 10.95 4.50
C GLY A 40 0.00 9.58 3.89
N GLY A 41 -0.17 9.51 2.55
CA GLY A 41 -0.39 8.26 1.83
C GLY A 41 -1.74 7.59 2.14
N GLN A 42 -1.80 6.28 1.95
CA GLN A 42 -3.07 5.52 2.02
C GLN A 42 -3.74 5.51 3.39
N LEU A 43 -2.99 5.65 4.48
CA LEU A 43 -3.58 5.72 5.82
C LEU A 43 -4.46 6.95 6.04
N MET A 44 -4.33 7.99 5.22
CA MET A 44 -5.21 9.15 5.27
C MET A 44 -6.68 8.83 4.90
N THR A 45 -6.92 7.75 4.20
CA THR A 45 -8.26 7.27 3.83
C THR A 45 -8.73 6.08 4.67
N THR A 46 -7.90 5.61 5.61
CA THR A 46 -8.22 4.52 6.52
C THR A 46 -8.85 5.08 7.79
N THR A 47 -9.93 4.48 8.27
CA THR A 47 -10.60 4.91 9.51
C THR A 47 -9.81 4.44 10.72
N GLU A 48 -9.98 3.21 11.17
CA GLU A 48 -9.29 2.64 12.33
C GLU A 48 -8.08 1.81 11.92
N VAL A 49 -6.98 1.96 12.65
CA VAL A 49 -5.74 1.20 12.53
C VAL A 49 -5.48 0.51 13.86
N ASP A 50 -5.91 -0.74 13.98
CA ASP A 50 -5.80 -1.55 15.20
C ASP A 50 -4.49 -2.34 15.29
N ASN A 51 -3.76 -2.41 14.19
CA ASN A 51 -2.56 -3.23 14.07
C ASN A 51 -1.25 -2.41 14.11
N TRP A 52 -1.32 -1.13 14.48
CA TRP A 52 -0.13 -0.33 14.75
C TRP A 52 0.36 -0.59 16.19
N PRO A 53 1.59 -1.13 16.37
CA PRO A 53 2.12 -1.41 17.71
C PRO A 53 2.19 -0.15 18.58
N ALA A 54 1.84 -0.28 19.85
CA ALA A 54 1.81 0.73 20.89
C ALA A 54 0.58 1.69 20.89
N ASP A 55 -0.36 1.54 19.97
CA ASP A 55 -1.67 2.16 20.04
C ASP A 55 -2.71 1.10 20.47
N ALA A 56 -2.75 0.81 21.78
CA ALA A 56 -3.52 -0.30 22.34
C ALA A 56 -5.05 -0.15 22.20
N ASP A 57 -5.53 1.07 22.08
CA ASP A 57 -6.95 1.42 21.91
C ASP A 57 -7.30 1.66 20.43
N GLY A 58 -6.38 1.34 19.50
CA GLY A 58 -6.49 1.72 18.10
C GLY A 58 -6.21 3.20 17.85
N VAL A 59 -6.02 3.58 16.60
CA VAL A 59 -5.81 4.97 16.20
C VAL A 59 -6.46 5.23 14.84
N GLN A 60 -6.99 6.43 14.62
CA GLN A 60 -7.46 6.80 13.29
C GLN A 60 -6.28 7.00 12.33
N GLY A 61 -6.40 6.52 11.09
CA GLY A 61 -5.32 6.62 10.11
C GLY A 61 -4.76 8.02 9.93
N PRO A 62 -5.60 9.07 9.73
CA PRO A 62 -5.14 10.46 9.65
C PRO A 62 -4.43 10.95 10.91
N GLU A 63 -4.89 10.54 12.11
CA GLU A 63 -4.25 10.90 13.37
C GLU A 63 -2.86 10.25 13.47
N LEU A 64 -2.74 8.97 13.13
CA LEU A 64 -1.46 8.29 13.10
C LEU A 64 -0.48 8.99 12.16
N MET A 65 -0.92 9.37 10.97
CA MET A 65 -0.06 10.05 9.99
C MET A 65 0.33 11.47 10.43
N ALA A 66 -0.57 12.20 11.11
CA ALA A 66 -0.23 13.49 11.72
C ALA A 66 0.86 13.34 12.81
N ARG A 67 0.84 12.25 13.57
CA ARG A 67 1.91 11.93 14.55
C ARG A 67 3.24 11.60 13.87
N PHE A 68 3.22 10.87 12.75
CA PHE A 68 4.42 10.63 11.93
C PHE A 68 5.02 11.93 11.38
N GLU A 69 4.20 12.77 10.79
CA GLU A 69 4.59 14.09 10.28
C GLU A 69 5.24 14.95 11.36
N LYS A 70 4.54 15.10 12.49
CA LYS A 70 5.04 15.84 13.66
C LYS A 70 6.39 15.30 14.15
N HIS A 71 6.58 13.97 14.09
CA HIS A 71 7.84 13.36 14.50
C HIS A 71 8.97 13.69 13.53
N ALA A 72 8.73 13.66 12.22
CA ALA A 72 9.74 14.07 11.22
C ALA A 72 10.09 15.58 11.34
N LEU A 73 9.09 16.44 11.51
CA LEU A 73 9.27 17.88 11.72
C LEU A 73 10.06 18.20 12.99
N ARG A 74 9.93 17.40 14.06
CA ARG A 74 10.69 17.56 15.31
C ARG A 74 12.21 17.54 15.08
N PHE A 75 12.67 16.84 14.05
CA PHE A 75 14.09 16.75 13.70
C PHE A 75 14.45 17.64 12.50
N ASN A 76 13.65 18.69 12.25
CA ASN A 76 13.87 19.68 11.18
C ASN A 76 13.89 19.08 9.76
N THR A 77 13.19 17.96 9.52
CA THR A 77 12.99 17.50 8.16
C THR A 77 12.21 18.55 7.38
N GLU A 78 12.77 19.02 6.29
CA GLU A 78 12.05 19.92 5.39
C GLU A 78 11.05 19.12 4.55
N MET A 79 9.82 19.61 4.44
CA MET A 79 8.77 19.00 3.64
C MET A 79 8.40 19.94 2.50
N ILE A 80 8.35 19.38 1.29
CA ILE A 80 7.94 20.09 0.07
C ILE A 80 6.67 19.42 -0.44
N PHE A 81 5.61 20.21 -0.59
CA PHE A 81 4.40 19.76 -1.27
C PHE A 81 4.61 19.95 -2.78
N ASP A 82 4.93 18.86 -3.47
CA ASP A 82 5.11 18.83 -4.90
C ASP A 82 4.78 17.43 -5.46
N HIS A 83 4.44 17.38 -6.73
CA HIS A 83 4.20 16.13 -7.47
C HIS A 83 5.31 15.89 -8.48
N ILE A 84 6.13 14.86 -8.24
CA ILE A 84 7.17 14.46 -9.18
C ILE A 84 6.56 13.62 -10.29
N HIS A 85 6.69 14.07 -11.53
CA HIS A 85 6.17 13.41 -12.72
C HIS A 85 7.24 12.82 -13.63
N THR A 86 8.54 13.18 -13.44
CA THR A 86 9.65 12.67 -14.24
C THR A 86 10.88 12.48 -13.39
N THR A 87 11.62 11.40 -13.64
CA THR A 87 12.89 11.11 -12.96
C THR A 87 13.97 10.73 -13.96
N HIS A 88 15.22 11.06 -13.63
CA HIS A 88 16.42 10.73 -14.39
C HIS A 88 17.43 10.09 -13.44
N LEU A 89 17.23 8.82 -13.12
CA LEU A 89 17.96 8.12 -12.06
C LEU A 89 19.42 7.78 -12.44
N ALA A 90 19.72 7.70 -13.72
CA ALA A 90 21.08 7.47 -14.22
C ALA A 90 21.97 8.71 -14.18
N GLU A 91 21.40 9.92 -14.08
CA GLU A 91 22.16 11.16 -13.95
C GLU A 91 22.85 11.26 -12.58
N LYS A 92 23.99 11.95 -12.51
CA LYS A 92 24.70 12.23 -11.27
C LYS A 92 25.07 13.71 -11.23
N PRO A 93 24.45 14.49 -10.31
CA PRO A 93 23.45 14.09 -9.31
C PRO A 93 22.13 13.59 -9.94
N ILE A 94 21.40 12.72 -9.21
CA ILE A 94 20.09 12.20 -9.62
C ILE A 94 19.14 13.39 -9.80
N ARG A 95 18.36 13.42 -10.90
CA ARG A 95 17.46 14.54 -11.20
C ARG A 95 15.99 14.11 -11.21
N LEU A 96 15.16 14.96 -10.60
CA LEU A 96 13.69 14.81 -10.53
C LEU A 96 13.04 16.11 -10.99
N VAL A 97 11.92 16.00 -11.70
CA VAL A 97 11.12 17.13 -12.17
C VAL A 97 9.71 17.01 -11.58
N GLY A 98 9.31 18.07 -10.90
CA GLY A 98 7.98 18.22 -10.31
C GLY A 98 7.22 19.39 -10.91
N ASP A 99 5.97 19.56 -10.45
CA ASP A 99 5.11 20.66 -10.88
C ASP A 99 5.62 22.02 -10.40
N ALA A 100 6.21 22.07 -9.18
CA ALA A 100 6.74 23.28 -8.57
C ALA A 100 8.19 23.58 -8.96
N GLY A 101 8.98 22.55 -9.35
CA GLY A 101 10.39 22.79 -9.66
C GLY A 101 11.16 21.55 -10.07
N GLU A 102 12.47 21.75 -10.19
CA GLU A 102 13.45 20.72 -10.51
C GLU A 102 14.37 20.48 -9.32
N TYR A 103 14.63 19.22 -9.02
CA TYR A 103 15.44 18.81 -7.88
C TYR A 103 16.56 17.89 -8.33
N THR A 104 17.71 18.04 -7.71
CA THR A 104 18.81 17.07 -7.86
C THR A 104 19.23 16.55 -6.49
N CYS A 105 19.67 15.29 -6.42
CA CYS A 105 20.14 14.74 -5.16
C CYS A 105 21.31 13.76 -5.33
N ASP A 106 22.08 13.60 -4.24
CA ASP A 106 23.16 12.61 -4.17
C ASP A 106 22.62 11.21 -3.86
N ALA A 107 21.58 11.13 -3.01
CA ALA A 107 20.87 9.91 -2.69
C ALA A 107 19.35 10.13 -2.72
N LEU A 108 18.61 9.11 -3.18
CA LEU A 108 17.15 9.10 -3.29
C LEU A 108 16.56 7.89 -2.56
N ILE A 109 15.57 8.13 -1.69
CA ILE A 109 14.71 7.09 -1.11
C ILE A 109 13.33 7.18 -1.75
N ILE A 110 12.94 6.14 -2.46
CA ILE A 110 11.62 6.01 -3.09
C ILE A 110 10.67 5.34 -2.08
N ALA A 111 9.66 6.07 -1.63
CA ALA A 111 8.65 5.65 -0.66
C ALA A 111 7.22 5.97 -1.16
N THR A 112 7.01 5.86 -2.47
CA THR A 112 5.77 6.25 -3.16
C THR A 112 4.60 5.30 -2.94
N GLY A 113 4.85 4.13 -2.31
CA GLY A 113 3.82 3.17 -1.94
C GLY A 113 3.16 2.45 -3.12
N ALA A 114 2.01 1.86 -2.84
CA ALA A 114 1.14 1.22 -3.82
C ALA A 114 -0.31 1.62 -3.56
N SER A 115 -1.12 1.67 -4.60
CA SER A 115 -2.54 2.03 -4.52
C SER A 115 -3.40 0.78 -4.67
N ALA A 116 -4.37 0.59 -3.79
CA ALA A 116 -5.37 -0.45 -3.94
C ALA A 116 -6.17 -0.23 -5.23
N GLN A 117 -6.44 -1.32 -5.93
CA GLN A 117 -7.29 -1.27 -7.12
C GLN A 117 -8.75 -1.51 -6.73
N TYR A 118 -9.63 -0.68 -7.29
CA TYR A 118 -11.08 -0.79 -7.16
C TYR A 118 -11.70 -1.04 -8.53
N LEU A 119 -12.95 -1.47 -8.56
CA LEU A 119 -13.69 -1.71 -9.80
C LEU A 119 -14.17 -0.40 -10.46
N GLY A 120 -14.14 0.71 -9.71
CA GLY A 120 -14.58 2.01 -10.15
C GLY A 120 -16.10 2.21 -10.08
N LEU A 121 -16.77 1.46 -9.22
CA LEU A 121 -18.20 1.62 -8.98
C LEU A 121 -18.44 2.82 -8.04
N PRO A 122 -19.41 3.70 -8.33
CA PRO A 122 -19.77 4.80 -7.43
C PRO A 122 -20.12 4.33 -6.02
N SER A 123 -20.70 3.13 -5.89
CA SER A 123 -21.04 2.52 -4.61
C SER A 123 -19.81 2.07 -3.79
N GLU A 124 -18.69 1.74 -4.43
CA GLU A 124 -17.44 1.46 -3.70
C GLU A 124 -16.94 2.70 -2.98
N GLU A 125 -16.98 3.86 -3.67
CA GLU A 125 -16.56 5.14 -3.10
C GLU A 125 -17.50 5.60 -2.00
N ALA A 126 -18.81 5.46 -2.19
CA ALA A 126 -19.82 5.88 -1.22
C ALA A 126 -19.72 5.15 0.13
N PHE A 127 -19.28 3.88 0.10
CA PHE A 127 -19.12 3.04 1.29
C PHE A 127 -17.67 2.77 1.68
N SER A 128 -16.71 3.46 1.11
CA SER A 128 -15.30 3.37 1.51
C SER A 128 -15.14 3.72 3.00
N GLY A 129 -14.51 2.82 3.77
CA GLY A 129 -14.40 2.93 5.23
C GLY A 129 -15.71 2.74 6.02
N LYS A 130 -16.82 2.42 5.31
CA LYS A 130 -18.12 2.16 5.92
C LYS A 130 -18.68 0.78 5.51
N GLY A 131 -17.79 -0.15 5.25
CA GLY A 131 -18.12 -1.51 4.81
C GLY A 131 -17.43 -1.96 3.53
N VAL A 132 -16.84 -1.04 2.75
CA VAL A 132 -15.96 -1.37 1.63
C VAL A 132 -14.51 -1.17 2.06
N SER A 133 -13.69 -2.21 1.87
CA SER A 133 -12.25 -2.24 2.19
C SER A 133 -11.47 -2.93 1.06
N ALA A 134 -10.18 -2.70 0.99
CA ALA A 134 -9.23 -3.42 0.12
C ALA A 134 -8.12 -4.13 0.91
N CYS A 135 -8.33 -4.35 2.23
CA CYS A 135 -7.34 -4.99 3.10
C CYS A 135 -8.03 -5.81 4.21
N ALA A 136 -8.11 -7.12 4.01
CA ALA A 136 -8.72 -8.01 5.00
C ALA A 136 -7.95 -8.07 6.33
N THR A 137 -6.62 -7.97 6.29
CA THR A 137 -5.77 -7.98 7.49
C THR A 137 -5.86 -6.68 8.29
N CYS A 138 -6.29 -5.58 7.64
CA CYS A 138 -6.51 -4.30 8.30
C CYS A 138 -7.87 -4.27 8.99
N ASP A 139 -8.93 -4.57 8.23
CA ASP A 139 -10.31 -4.27 8.62
C ASP A 139 -11.12 -5.53 8.99
N GLY A 140 -10.60 -6.72 8.74
CA GLY A 140 -11.35 -7.98 8.95
C GLY A 140 -11.85 -8.19 10.37
N PHE A 141 -11.13 -7.66 11.37
CA PHE A 141 -11.52 -7.78 12.78
C PHE A 141 -12.87 -7.12 13.09
N PHE A 142 -13.21 -6.00 12.43
CA PHE A 142 -14.48 -5.30 12.61
C PHE A 142 -15.69 -6.11 12.18
N TYR A 143 -15.48 -7.14 11.35
CA TYR A 143 -16.53 -8.03 10.82
C TYR A 143 -16.60 -9.38 11.52
N ARG A 144 -16.12 -9.46 12.76
CA ARG A 144 -16.16 -10.69 13.56
C ARG A 144 -17.59 -11.17 13.72
N ASN A 145 -17.81 -12.46 13.36
CA ASN A 145 -19.11 -13.12 13.38
C ASN A 145 -20.19 -12.47 12.46
N GLN A 146 -19.77 -11.67 11.48
CA GLN A 146 -20.66 -11.10 10.46
C GLN A 146 -20.43 -11.77 9.11
N GLU A 147 -21.40 -11.66 8.21
CA GLU A 147 -21.25 -12.09 6.82
C GLU A 147 -20.52 -11.01 6.01
N VAL A 148 -19.54 -11.44 5.21
CA VAL A 148 -18.73 -10.55 4.36
C VAL A 148 -18.55 -11.16 2.97
N SER A 149 -18.07 -10.34 2.04
CA SER A 149 -17.65 -10.84 0.73
C SER A 149 -16.22 -10.44 0.40
N VAL A 150 -15.59 -11.22 -0.48
CA VAL A 150 -14.32 -10.91 -1.13
C VAL A 150 -14.52 -10.93 -2.64
N ILE A 151 -14.12 -9.87 -3.30
CA ILE A 151 -14.24 -9.73 -4.75
C ILE A 151 -12.86 -9.91 -5.38
N GLY A 152 -12.67 -10.98 -6.14
CA GLY A 152 -11.41 -11.27 -6.79
C GLY A 152 -11.21 -12.75 -7.11
N GLY A 153 -10.01 -13.14 -7.55
CA GLY A 153 -9.75 -14.54 -7.92
C GLY A 153 -8.29 -14.86 -8.18
N GLY A 154 -7.37 -13.97 -7.78
CA GLY A 154 -5.93 -14.20 -7.67
C GLY A 154 -5.54 -14.63 -6.27
N ASN A 155 -4.24 -14.81 -6.01
CA ASN A 155 -3.71 -15.19 -4.70
C ASN A 155 -4.25 -14.29 -3.58
N THR A 156 -4.15 -12.97 -3.72
CA THR A 156 -4.65 -12.01 -2.73
C THR A 156 -6.10 -12.27 -2.33
N ALA A 157 -7.01 -12.42 -3.29
CA ALA A 157 -8.42 -12.64 -2.99
C ALA A 157 -8.68 -13.96 -2.26
N VAL A 158 -7.95 -15.00 -2.64
CA VAL A 158 -8.07 -16.33 -2.02
C VAL A 158 -7.49 -16.30 -0.60
N GLU A 159 -6.35 -15.67 -0.39
CA GLU A 159 -5.72 -15.49 0.93
C GLU A 159 -6.60 -14.65 1.86
N GLU A 160 -7.15 -13.55 1.37
CA GLU A 160 -8.08 -12.70 2.14
C GLU A 160 -9.37 -13.45 2.51
N ALA A 161 -9.92 -14.23 1.58
CA ALA A 161 -11.09 -15.05 1.87
C ALA A 161 -10.81 -16.13 2.93
N LEU A 162 -9.64 -16.76 2.89
CA LEU A 162 -9.19 -17.72 3.90
C LEU A 162 -8.98 -17.06 5.26
N TYR A 163 -8.37 -15.88 5.28
CA TYR A 163 -8.18 -15.10 6.50
C TYR A 163 -9.52 -14.73 7.13
N LEU A 164 -10.41 -14.12 6.35
CA LEU A 164 -11.76 -13.73 6.80
C LEU A 164 -12.62 -14.90 7.24
N ALA A 165 -12.46 -16.08 6.63
CA ALA A 165 -13.19 -17.29 7.02
C ALA A 165 -12.88 -17.78 8.45
N ASN A 166 -11.80 -17.29 9.08
CA ASN A 166 -11.49 -17.57 10.47
C ASN A 166 -12.11 -16.55 11.44
N ILE A 167 -12.57 -15.41 10.94
CA ILE A 167 -13.07 -14.26 11.73
C ILE A 167 -14.57 -14.09 11.53
N ALA A 168 -15.00 -14.03 10.28
CA ALA A 168 -16.38 -13.82 9.88
C ALA A 168 -17.26 -15.08 10.13
N SER A 169 -18.57 -14.89 10.19
CA SER A 169 -19.51 -16.01 10.24
C SER A 169 -19.53 -16.77 8.92
N LYS A 170 -19.49 -16.06 7.81
CA LYS A 170 -19.48 -16.59 6.44
C LYS A 170 -18.82 -15.60 5.47
N VAL A 171 -18.09 -16.12 4.49
CA VAL A 171 -17.45 -15.34 3.43
C VAL A 171 -18.03 -15.72 2.07
N THR A 172 -18.49 -14.75 1.31
CA THR A 172 -18.90 -14.95 -0.08
C THR A 172 -17.75 -14.54 -1.01
N LEU A 173 -17.08 -15.50 -1.66
CA LEU A 173 -16.00 -15.24 -2.60
C LEU A 173 -16.55 -15.12 -4.02
N VAL A 174 -16.50 -13.90 -4.58
CA VAL A 174 -17.05 -13.57 -5.91
C VAL A 174 -15.94 -13.54 -6.93
N HIS A 175 -16.05 -14.32 -7.98
CA HIS A 175 -15.08 -14.32 -9.07
C HIS A 175 -15.73 -14.31 -10.45
N ARG A 176 -15.23 -13.45 -11.35
CA ARG A 176 -15.77 -13.26 -12.71
C ARG A 176 -15.57 -14.43 -13.68
N ARG A 177 -14.87 -15.48 -13.27
CA ARG A 177 -14.59 -16.70 -14.05
C ARG A 177 -14.98 -17.94 -13.27
N ASP A 178 -15.01 -19.07 -13.96
CA ASP A 178 -15.27 -20.39 -13.38
C ASP A 178 -14.06 -21.01 -12.67
N LYS A 179 -12.86 -20.41 -12.83
CA LYS A 179 -11.60 -20.90 -12.25
C LYS A 179 -10.78 -19.75 -11.68
N PHE A 180 -10.22 -19.97 -10.49
CA PHE A 180 -9.29 -19.07 -9.86
C PHE A 180 -7.96 -19.02 -10.61
N LYS A 181 -7.27 -17.87 -10.54
CA LYS A 181 -5.89 -17.71 -10.98
C LYS A 181 -4.88 -17.91 -9.84
N ALA A 182 -5.37 -18.19 -8.63
CA ALA A 182 -4.55 -18.43 -7.47
C ALA A 182 -3.81 -19.77 -7.55
N GLU A 183 -2.77 -19.91 -6.74
CA GLU A 183 -2.02 -21.14 -6.58
C GLU A 183 -2.93 -22.30 -6.15
N ARG A 184 -2.66 -23.49 -6.66
CA ARG A 184 -3.51 -24.66 -6.44
C ARG A 184 -3.69 -24.98 -4.95
N ILE A 185 -2.62 -24.90 -4.17
CA ILE A 185 -2.68 -25.16 -2.72
C ILE A 185 -3.62 -24.19 -1.99
N LEU A 186 -3.70 -22.93 -2.42
CA LEU A 186 -4.63 -21.95 -1.85
C LEU A 186 -6.06 -22.24 -2.25
N VAL A 187 -6.28 -22.64 -3.51
CA VAL A 187 -7.60 -23.05 -4.00
C VAL A 187 -8.09 -24.28 -3.25
N ASP A 188 -7.24 -25.29 -3.02
CA ASP A 188 -7.59 -26.49 -2.27
C ASP A 188 -8.05 -26.12 -0.84
N LYS A 189 -7.36 -25.22 -0.15
CA LYS A 189 -7.77 -24.70 1.18
C LYS A 189 -9.12 -23.97 1.14
N VAL A 190 -9.39 -23.18 0.08
CA VAL A 190 -10.71 -22.55 -0.10
C VAL A 190 -11.79 -23.62 -0.24
N MET A 191 -11.55 -24.67 -1.03
CA MET A 191 -12.52 -25.75 -1.21
C MET A 191 -12.80 -26.51 0.09
N GLU A 192 -11.82 -26.67 0.98
CA GLU A 192 -12.03 -27.20 2.34
C GLU A 192 -12.98 -26.30 3.15
N LYS A 193 -12.79 -24.97 3.10
CA LYS A 193 -13.65 -24.00 3.76
C LYS A 193 -15.06 -23.94 3.14
N VAL A 194 -15.18 -24.18 1.84
CA VAL A 194 -16.48 -24.35 1.16
C VAL A 194 -17.19 -25.59 1.67
N ALA A 195 -16.50 -26.74 1.74
CA ALA A 195 -17.07 -27.97 2.29
C ALA A 195 -17.51 -27.82 3.76
N ALA A 196 -16.79 -26.98 4.53
CA ALA A 196 -17.14 -26.65 5.93
C ALA A 196 -18.25 -25.59 6.05
N GLY A 197 -18.80 -25.08 4.95
CA GLY A 197 -19.85 -24.05 4.93
C GLY A 197 -19.40 -22.65 5.36
N LYS A 198 -18.08 -22.41 5.47
CA LYS A 198 -17.50 -21.11 5.86
C LYS A 198 -17.31 -20.16 4.67
N ILE A 199 -17.10 -20.71 3.49
CA ILE A 199 -16.99 -19.95 2.25
C ILE A 199 -18.09 -20.39 1.28
N VAL A 200 -18.72 -19.42 0.63
CA VAL A 200 -19.64 -19.63 -0.49
C VAL A 200 -18.99 -19.07 -1.75
N LEU A 201 -19.01 -19.82 -2.84
CA LEU A 201 -18.46 -19.39 -4.13
C LEU A 201 -19.55 -18.82 -5.02
N GLU A 202 -19.31 -17.62 -5.53
CA GLU A 202 -20.09 -16.98 -6.58
C GLU A 202 -19.20 -16.81 -7.82
N LEU A 203 -19.07 -17.92 -8.55
CA LEU A 203 -18.28 -17.97 -9.78
C LEU A 203 -19.08 -17.39 -10.95
N ASP A 204 -18.36 -17.04 -12.03
CA ASP A 204 -18.91 -16.37 -13.21
C ASP A 204 -19.72 -15.12 -12.86
N SER A 205 -19.33 -14.43 -11.78
CA SER A 205 -20.09 -13.32 -11.21
C SER A 205 -19.18 -12.12 -10.94
N THR A 206 -19.73 -10.92 -11.13
CA THR A 206 -19.08 -9.64 -10.82
C THR A 206 -19.91 -8.87 -9.83
N LEU A 207 -19.25 -8.03 -9.01
CA LEU A 207 -19.93 -7.01 -8.22
C LEU A 207 -20.56 -6.00 -9.18
N GLU A 208 -21.86 -5.76 -9.05
CA GLU A 208 -22.62 -4.76 -9.81
C GLU A 208 -22.81 -3.50 -8.98
N GLU A 209 -23.12 -3.64 -7.69
CA GLU A 209 -23.36 -2.55 -6.76
C GLU A 209 -23.14 -2.98 -5.32
N VAL A 210 -22.57 -2.10 -4.50
CA VAL A 210 -22.59 -2.24 -3.03
C VAL A 210 -23.87 -1.58 -2.52
N LEU A 211 -24.61 -2.31 -1.70
CA LEU A 211 -25.88 -1.87 -1.13
C LEU A 211 -25.66 -1.44 0.31
N GLY A 212 -26.30 -0.34 0.71
CA GLY A 212 -26.16 0.16 2.08
C GLY A 212 -27.07 1.31 2.39
N ASP A 213 -26.96 1.80 3.60
CA ASP A 213 -27.68 2.95 4.12
C ASP A 213 -26.72 3.91 4.86
N ASN A 214 -27.26 4.85 5.62
CA ASN A 214 -26.47 5.82 6.38
C ASN A 214 -25.55 5.20 7.43
N THR A 215 -25.77 3.94 7.80
CA THR A 215 -24.97 3.21 8.80
C THR A 215 -23.82 2.40 8.18
N GLY A 216 -23.83 2.23 6.85
CA GLY A 216 -22.81 1.49 6.11
C GLY A 216 -23.40 0.40 5.20
N VAL A 217 -22.56 -0.56 4.84
CA VAL A 217 -22.93 -1.68 3.96
C VAL A 217 -23.96 -2.58 4.60
N THR A 218 -25.05 -2.86 3.87
CA THR A 218 -26.10 -3.84 4.25
C THR A 218 -26.13 -5.04 3.34
N GLY A 219 -25.49 -4.96 2.16
CA GLY A 219 -25.46 -6.04 1.18
C GLY A 219 -24.66 -5.68 -0.06
N MET A 220 -24.71 -6.55 -1.04
CA MET A 220 -24.18 -6.31 -2.38
C MET A 220 -25.09 -6.90 -3.44
N ARG A 221 -25.08 -6.31 -4.64
CA ARG A 221 -25.67 -6.90 -5.85
C ARG A 221 -24.57 -7.46 -6.71
N ILE A 222 -24.68 -8.73 -7.07
CA ILE A 222 -23.79 -9.38 -8.03
C ILE A 222 -24.55 -9.73 -9.31
N LYS A 223 -23.83 -9.77 -10.41
CA LYS A 223 -24.34 -10.12 -11.74
C LYS A 223 -23.57 -11.31 -12.31
N ASN A 224 -24.29 -12.35 -12.70
CA ASN A 224 -23.70 -13.48 -13.39
C ASN A 224 -23.37 -13.09 -14.83
N VAL A 225 -22.09 -13.23 -15.22
CA VAL A 225 -21.60 -12.77 -16.54
C VAL A 225 -22.04 -13.68 -17.69
N LYS A 226 -22.46 -14.92 -17.41
CA LYS A 226 -22.94 -15.87 -18.43
C LYS A 226 -24.45 -15.73 -18.69
N THR A 227 -25.22 -15.56 -17.64
CA THR A 227 -26.69 -15.51 -17.73
C THR A 227 -27.25 -14.11 -17.74
N GLY A 228 -26.48 -13.10 -17.28
CA GLY A 228 -26.93 -11.73 -17.07
C GLY A 228 -27.84 -11.54 -15.87
N ALA A 229 -28.15 -12.58 -15.11
CA ALA A 229 -29.01 -12.50 -13.93
C ALA A 229 -28.27 -11.81 -12.77
N SER A 230 -28.96 -10.88 -12.11
CA SER A 230 -28.48 -10.23 -10.88
C SER A 230 -29.18 -10.78 -9.67
N LYS A 231 -28.49 -10.79 -8.52
CA LYS A 231 -29.06 -11.13 -7.21
C LYS A 231 -28.42 -10.29 -6.12
N ASP A 232 -29.20 -9.99 -5.10
CA ASP A 232 -28.74 -9.31 -3.90
C ASP A 232 -28.33 -10.33 -2.83
N ILE A 233 -27.29 -10.00 -2.07
CA ILE A 233 -26.75 -10.81 -0.98
C ILE A 233 -26.59 -9.91 0.23
N ASP A 234 -27.23 -10.24 1.34
CA ASP A 234 -27.12 -9.51 2.60
C ASP A 234 -25.77 -9.80 3.25
N LEU A 235 -25.03 -8.75 3.63
CA LEU A 235 -23.74 -8.83 4.31
C LEU A 235 -23.34 -7.46 4.87
N LYS A 236 -22.26 -7.42 5.67
CA LYS A 236 -21.83 -6.19 6.34
C LYS A 236 -20.50 -5.62 5.82
N GLY A 237 -19.74 -6.39 5.04
CA GLY A 237 -18.47 -5.93 4.50
C GLY A 237 -18.17 -6.49 3.12
N VAL A 238 -17.65 -5.66 2.23
CA VAL A 238 -17.21 -6.01 0.88
C VAL A 238 -15.72 -5.70 0.75
N PHE A 239 -14.91 -6.75 0.60
CA PHE A 239 -13.46 -6.64 0.45
C PHE A 239 -13.09 -6.73 -1.03
N ILE A 240 -12.53 -5.65 -1.58
CA ILE A 240 -12.12 -5.57 -2.98
C ILE A 240 -10.67 -6.04 -3.10
N ALA A 241 -10.48 -7.27 -3.53
CA ALA A 241 -9.19 -7.96 -3.58
C ALA A 241 -8.76 -8.26 -5.04
N ILE A 242 -8.77 -7.23 -5.88
CA ILE A 242 -8.39 -7.32 -7.30
C ILE A 242 -6.95 -6.92 -7.57
N GLY A 243 -6.19 -6.63 -6.52
CA GLY A 243 -4.77 -6.33 -6.54
C GLY A 243 -4.44 -4.90 -6.13
N HIS A 244 -3.14 -4.62 -6.09
CA HIS A 244 -2.57 -3.29 -5.86
C HIS A 244 -1.72 -2.90 -7.06
N LYS A 245 -1.65 -1.61 -7.34
CA LYS A 245 -0.74 -1.03 -8.32
C LYS A 245 0.34 -0.25 -7.58
N PRO A 246 1.62 -0.63 -7.67
CA PRO A 246 2.70 0.16 -7.11
C PRO A 246 2.82 1.49 -7.87
N ASN A 247 3.15 2.57 -7.14
CA ASN A 247 3.28 3.90 -7.72
C ASN A 247 4.69 4.09 -8.30
N THR A 248 4.97 3.40 -9.40
CA THR A 248 6.29 3.24 -10.02
C THR A 248 6.36 3.72 -11.46
N ASP A 249 5.28 4.21 -12.03
CA ASP A 249 5.19 4.57 -13.46
C ASP A 249 6.32 5.55 -13.89
N ILE A 250 6.70 6.50 -13.02
CA ILE A 250 7.77 7.48 -13.28
C ILE A 250 9.18 6.89 -13.27
N PHE A 251 9.36 5.67 -12.79
CA PHE A 251 10.64 4.94 -12.75
C PHE A 251 10.75 3.86 -13.83
N ALA A 252 9.73 3.70 -14.66
CA ALA A 252 9.68 2.65 -15.69
C ALA A 252 10.89 2.74 -16.63
N GLY A 253 11.55 1.60 -16.86
CA GLY A 253 12.76 1.52 -17.70
C GLY A 253 14.04 2.08 -17.07
N GLN A 254 13.99 2.59 -15.83
CA GLN A 254 15.15 3.13 -15.11
C GLN A 254 15.60 2.23 -13.95
N LEU A 255 14.69 1.41 -13.39
CA LEU A 255 14.94 0.49 -12.30
C LEU A 255 14.54 -0.94 -12.71
N GLU A 256 15.18 -1.91 -12.09
CA GLU A 256 14.72 -3.30 -12.14
C GLU A 256 13.39 -3.43 -11.38
N MET A 257 12.39 -4.04 -12.03
CA MET A 257 11.05 -4.21 -11.48
C MET A 257 10.52 -5.62 -11.75
N GLU A 258 9.75 -6.14 -10.77
CA GLU A 258 9.00 -7.39 -10.92
C GLU A 258 7.53 -7.13 -10.60
N GLY A 259 6.62 -7.50 -11.51
CA GLY A 259 5.18 -7.20 -11.34
C GLY A 259 4.85 -5.72 -11.15
N GLY A 260 5.73 -4.82 -11.59
CA GLY A 260 5.63 -3.37 -11.40
C GLY A 260 6.23 -2.86 -10.09
N TYR A 261 6.59 -3.73 -9.15
CA TYR A 261 7.27 -3.37 -7.89
C TYR A 261 8.77 -3.22 -8.10
N ILE A 262 9.39 -2.28 -7.38
CA ILE A 262 10.83 -2.07 -7.44
C ILE A 262 11.55 -3.25 -6.78
N VAL A 263 12.49 -3.87 -7.50
CA VAL A 263 13.35 -4.92 -6.94
C VAL A 263 14.42 -4.29 -6.07
N THR A 264 14.53 -4.75 -4.83
CA THR A 264 15.60 -4.37 -3.89
C THR A 264 16.52 -5.55 -3.64
N LYS A 265 17.74 -5.25 -3.22
CA LYS A 265 18.79 -6.27 -3.00
C LYS A 265 18.42 -7.30 -1.94
N GLY A 266 17.71 -6.87 -0.88
CA GLY A 266 17.37 -7.73 0.25
C GLY A 266 18.60 -8.27 0.99
N GLY A 267 18.38 -9.14 1.98
CA GLY A 267 19.41 -9.97 2.59
C GLY A 267 20.02 -9.47 3.90
N ARG A 268 21.11 -10.13 4.31
CA ARG A 268 21.69 -10.02 5.65
C ARG A 268 22.89 -9.07 5.77
N HIS A 269 23.40 -8.56 4.65
CA HIS A 269 24.73 -7.93 4.61
C HIS A 269 24.66 -6.40 4.49
N GLY A 270 23.51 -5.78 4.80
CA GLY A 270 23.23 -4.38 4.55
C GLY A 270 22.81 -4.12 3.09
N ASP A 271 22.55 -2.86 2.79
CA ASP A 271 22.03 -2.39 1.48
C ASP A 271 20.73 -3.10 1.07
N ALA A 272 19.94 -3.59 2.04
CA ALA A 272 18.76 -4.40 1.77
C ALA A 272 17.71 -3.64 0.95
N THR A 273 17.69 -2.33 1.04
CA THR A 273 16.76 -1.44 0.32
C THR A 273 17.35 -0.84 -0.96
N ALA A 274 18.62 -1.14 -1.27
CA ALA A 274 19.28 -0.67 -2.49
C ALA A 274 18.60 -1.26 -3.74
N THR A 275 18.37 -0.40 -4.72
CA THR A 275 17.82 -0.76 -6.03
C THR A 275 18.94 -1.14 -7.02
N SER A 276 18.58 -1.39 -8.27
CA SER A 276 19.54 -1.59 -9.36
C SER A 276 20.38 -0.35 -9.72
N VAL A 277 19.98 0.83 -9.24
CA VAL A 277 20.72 2.09 -9.47
C VAL A 277 21.40 2.55 -8.18
N ARG A 278 22.72 2.72 -8.23
CA ARG A 278 23.52 3.13 -7.06
C ARG A 278 23.09 4.51 -6.54
N GLY A 279 22.84 4.60 -5.23
CA GLY A 279 22.36 5.80 -4.56
C GLY A 279 20.84 5.96 -4.60
N VAL A 280 20.12 4.96 -5.14
CA VAL A 280 18.66 4.90 -5.12
C VAL A 280 18.20 3.72 -4.28
N PHE A 281 17.34 3.98 -3.31
CA PHE A 281 16.79 3.02 -2.35
C PHE A 281 15.27 3.01 -2.46
N ALA A 282 14.62 1.89 -2.13
CA ALA A 282 13.17 1.78 -2.13
C ALA A 282 12.66 1.18 -0.82
N ALA A 283 11.55 1.72 -0.30
CA ALA A 283 10.98 1.32 0.98
C ALA A 283 9.45 1.37 0.97
N GLY A 284 8.82 0.50 1.75
CA GLY A 284 7.37 0.38 1.84
C GLY A 284 6.77 -0.38 0.66
N ASP A 285 5.48 -0.16 0.44
CA ASP A 285 4.67 -0.93 -0.51
C ASP A 285 5.11 -0.77 -1.97
N VAL A 286 5.95 0.20 -2.29
CA VAL A 286 6.52 0.36 -3.64
C VAL A 286 7.44 -0.80 -4.04
N GLN A 287 8.00 -1.52 -3.06
CA GLN A 287 8.86 -2.70 -3.20
C GLN A 287 8.27 -3.94 -2.52
N ASP A 288 7.41 -3.78 -1.50
CA ASP A 288 6.79 -4.87 -0.76
C ASP A 288 5.44 -5.24 -1.36
N HIS A 289 5.41 -6.28 -2.18
CA HIS A 289 4.19 -6.82 -2.77
C HIS A 289 3.53 -7.91 -1.90
N ILE A 290 4.16 -8.29 -0.78
CA ILE A 290 3.76 -9.42 0.06
C ILE A 290 3.03 -8.95 1.32
N TYR A 291 3.67 -8.16 2.17
CA TYR A 291 3.14 -7.81 3.49
C TYR A 291 2.22 -6.59 3.45
N ARG A 292 2.67 -5.49 2.84
CA ARG A 292 1.92 -4.23 2.67
C ARG A 292 1.27 -3.77 3.98
N GLN A 293 2.07 -3.67 5.03
CA GLN A 293 1.62 -3.20 6.34
C GLN A 293 2.30 -1.88 6.71
N ALA A 294 1.60 -1.02 7.45
CA ALA A 294 2.17 0.25 7.93
C ALA A 294 3.48 0.05 8.71
N VAL A 295 3.53 -0.98 9.57
CA VAL A 295 4.70 -1.30 10.39
C VAL A 295 5.87 -1.83 9.56
N THR A 296 5.63 -2.67 8.54
CA THR A 296 6.70 -3.13 7.64
C THR A 296 7.20 -2.01 6.76
N SER A 297 6.30 -1.13 6.29
CA SER A 297 6.66 0.08 5.55
C SER A 297 7.52 1.02 6.40
N ALA A 298 7.15 1.29 7.65
CA ALA A 298 7.96 2.08 8.57
C ALA A 298 9.34 1.43 8.82
N GLY A 299 9.38 0.11 9.01
CA GLY A 299 10.62 -0.65 9.20
C GLY A 299 11.56 -0.56 8.00
N THR A 300 11.05 -0.75 6.78
CA THR A 300 11.86 -0.61 5.56
C THR A 300 12.28 0.84 5.30
N GLY A 301 11.47 1.83 5.69
CA GLY A 301 11.86 3.25 5.68
C GLY A 301 13.08 3.53 6.58
N CYS A 302 13.07 2.98 7.79
CA CYS A 302 14.25 3.02 8.68
C CYS A 302 15.48 2.38 8.00
N MET A 303 15.34 1.19 7.41
CA MET A 303 16.42 0.50 6.71
C MET A 303 16.97 1.33 5.55
N ALA A 304 16.11 1.95 4.75
CA ALA A 304 16.50 2.78 3.62
C ALA A 304 17.30 4.02 4.05
N ALA A 305 16.93 4.64 5.16
CA ALA A 305 17.71 5.76 5.71
C ALA A 305 19.12 5.34 6.13
N LEU A 306 19.26 4.18 6.79
CA LEU A 306 20.56 3.64 7.22
C LEU A 306 21.42 3.20 6.02
N ASP A 307 20.82 2.65 4.98
CA ASP A 307 21.54 2.28 3.76
C ASP A 307 21.98 3.52 2.99
N ALA A 308 21.13 4.57 2.92
CA ALA A 308 21.47 5.88 2.32
C ALA A 308 22.58 6.60 3.09
N GLU A 309 22.57 6.54 4.43
CA GLU A 309 23.65 7.08 5.29
C GLU A 309 24.99 6.44 4.91
N ARG A 310 25.08 5.11 4.92
CA ARG A 310 26.32 4.40 4.55
C ARG A 310 26.79 4.73 3.14
N TYR A 311 25.85 4.87 2.20
CA TYR A 311 26.17 5.27 0.84
C TYR A 311 26.78 6.66 0.80
N LEU A 312 26.16 7.65 1.47
CA LEU A 312 26.66 9.03 1.53
C LEU A 312 28.01 9.12 2.26
N ASP A 313 28.19 8.32 3.33
CA ASP A 313 29.50 8.18 4.02
C ASP A 313 30.59 7.72 3.05
N SER A 314 30.27 6.72 2.20
CA SER A 314 31.22 6.20 1.22
C SER A 314 31.64 7.22 0.15
N LEU A 315 30.87 8.30 0.00
CA LEU A 315 31.15 9.43 -0.89
C LEU A 315 31.86 10.61 -0.14
N GLY A 316 32.01 10.51 1.18
CA GLY A 316 32.52 11.61 2.01
C GLY A 316 31.49 12.75 2.21
N LEU A 317 30.20 12.45 2.03
CA LEU A 317 29.11 13.43 2.11
C LEU A 317 28.28 13.30 3.41
N ALA A 318 28.56 12.32 4.27
CA ALA A 318 27.95 12.26 5.58
C ALA A 318 28.63 13.23 6.55
N GLY A 319 27.88 13.86 7.44
CA GLY A 319 28.45 14.78 8.42
C GLY A 319 27.42 15.66 9.05
#